data_21da2ad38252d95ad7787778f2a89137
#
_entry.id   21da2ad38252d95ad7787778f2a89137
#
_cell.length_a   1.000
_cell.length_b   1.000
_cell.length_c   1.000
_cell.angle_alpha   90.00
_cell.angle_beta   90.00
_cell.angle_gamma   90.00
#
_symmetry.space_group_name_H-M   'P 1'
#
loop_
_entity.id
_entity.type
_entity.pdbx_description
1 polymer ?
#
loop_
_entity_poly.entity_id
_entity_poly.type
_entity_poly.pdbx_seq_one_letter_code
_entity_poly.pdbx_strand_id
1 'polypeptide(L)'
;MGCDIHGYVEIVKYPRSSPDWWTSVIEIDSLVGRNYGMFGLLFNQRNNDNYKPTQEYPQGLPKYKFPEESTTFKESERWGEDAHSHSWISYKDLKENTDWNQEVTSNYICFYEPQNDGTLLYRGGFMMSSELTDEEHHRIRCGEEITKVIKFGEGEKEYVYKLGTSKVKDSISSDWQTLFDMMESLAKHVGEDNVRLVVWFDN
;
A
#
# COMPACT_ATOMS: atom_id res chain seq x y z
N MET A 1 -12.19 6.94 -11.73
CA MET A 1 -12.49 5.50 -11.61
C MET A 1 -11.62 4.93 -10.51
N GLY A 2 -12.13 3.96 -9.77
CA GLY A 2 -11.36 3.23 -8.77
C GLY A 2 -10.37 2.28 -9.45
N CYS A 3 -9.51 1.65 -8.65
CA CYS A 3 -8.62 0.60 -9.10
C CYS A 3 -8.66 -0.49 -8.02
N ASP A 4 -8.97 -1.70 -8.38
CA ASP A 4 -8.98 -2.85 -7.49
C ASP A 4 -7.79 -3.76 -7.80
N ILE A 5 -7.45 -4.61 -6.86
CA ILE A 5 -6.37 -5.59 -6.98
C ILE A 5 -6.96 -7.00 -6.95
N HIS A 6 -6.46 -7.83 -7.82
CA HIS A 6 -6.84 -9.23 -7.96
C HIS A 6 -5.61 -10.10 -7.95
N GLY A 7 -5.76 -11.36 -7.61
CA GLY A 7 -4.64 -12.29 -7.70
C GLY A 7 -4.64 -13.42 -6.69
N TYR A 8 -3.46 -14.02 -6.55
CA TYR A 8 -3.29 -15.22 -5.75
C TYR A 8 -1.95 -15.21 -5.01
N VAL A 9 -1.96 -15.75 -3.79
CA VAL A 9 -0.73 -16.29 -3.20
C VAL A 9 -0.49 -17.66 -3.78
N GLU A 10 0.72 -17.87 -4.25
CA GLU A 10 1.18 -19.13 -4.79
C GLU A 10 2.34 -19.71 -3.99
N ILE A 11 2.42 -21.03 -3.97
CA ILE A 11 3.55 -21.75 -3.40
C ILE A 11 4.12 -22.75 -4.42
N VAL A 12 5.40 -23.09 -4.27
CA VAL A 12 5.98 -24.22 -4.97
C VAL A 12 5.49 -25.50 -4.31
N LYS A 13 4.71 -26.29 -5.06
CA LYS A 13 4.09 -27.53 -4.54
C LYS A 13 5.09 -28.57 -4.07
N TYR A 14 6.20 -28.72 -4.80
CA TYR A 14 7.23 -29.69 -4.54
C TYR A 14 8.63 -29.07 -4.65
N PRO A 15 9.08 -28.27 -3.65
CA PRO A 15 10.32 -27.50 -3.76
C PRO A 15 11.57 -28.34 -4.08
N ARG A 16 11.64 -29.58 -3.62
CA ARG A 16 12.79 -30.47 -3.83
C ARG A 16 12.80 -31.23 -5.17
N SER A 17 11.61 -31.53 -5.71
CA SER A 17 11.48 -32.39 -6.91
C SER A 17 10.98 -31.65 -8.13
N SER A 18 10.25 -30.56 -7.95
CA SER A 18 9.66 -29.76 -9.03
C SER A 18 9.61 -28.30 -8.62
N PRO A 19 10.75 -27.59 -8.56
CA PRO A 19 10.84 -26.19 -8.07
C PRO A 19 10.07 -25.20 -8.95
N ASP A 20 9.71 -25.58 -10.17
CA ASP A 20 8.97 -24.73 -11.11
C ASP A 20 7.44 -24.97 -11.07
N TRP A 21 6.97 -25.85 -10.18
CA TRP A 21 5.55 -26.17 -10.09
C TRP A 21 4.86 -25.31 -9.03
N TRP A 22 4.41 -24.17 -9.46
CA TRP A 22 3.65 -23.23 -8.66
C TRP A 22 2.17 -23.60 -8.62
N THR A 23 1.55 -23.44 -7.46
CA THR A 23 0.12 -23.67 -7.25
C THR A 23 -0.48 -22.53 -6.44
N SER A 24 -1.65 -22.05 -6.87
CA SER A 24 -2.43 -21.03 -6.17
C SER A 24 -3.04 -21.62 -4.91
N VAL A 25 -2.89 -20.97 -3.77
CA VAL A 25 -3.38 -21.44 -2.46
C VAL A 25 -4.31 -20.47 -1.76
N ILE A 26 -4.22 -19.17 -2.05
CA ILE A 26 -5.08 -18.14 -1.49
C ILE A 26 -5.46 -17.19 -2.62
N GLU A 27 -6.77 -17.01 -2.84
CA GLU A 27 -7.31 -15.93 -3.65
C GLU A 27 -7.39 -14.67 -2.79
N ILE A 28 -6.90 -13.54 -3.31
CA ILE A 28 -6.81 -12.32 -2.50
C ILE A 28 -8.03 -11.40 -2.62
N ASP A 29 -8.86 -11.55 -3.64
CA ASP A 29 -10.00 -10.69 -3.95
C ASP A 29 -11.00 -10.56 -2.79
N SER A 30 -11.18 -11.66 -2.04
CA SER A 30 -12.06 -11.70 -0.87
C SER A 30 -11.35 -11.37 0.45
N LEU A 31 -10.03 -11.26 0.43
CA LEU A 31 -9.21 -11.09 1.63
C LEU A 31 -8.76 -9.66 1.81
N VAL A 32 -8.26 -9.00 0.75
CA VAL A 32 -7.74 -7.64 0.83
C VAL A 32 -8.63 -6.65 0.08
N GLY A 33 -8.87 -5.51 0.72
CA GLY A 33 -9.58 -4.40 0.11
C GLY A 33 -8.67 -3.45 -0.65
N ARG A 34 -9.29 -2.44 -1.25
CA ARG A 34 -8.61 -1.34 -1.94
C ARG A 34 -7.73 -0.55 -0.97
N ASN A 35 -6.42 -0.62 -1.16
CA ASN A 35 -5.44 0.13 -0.38
C ASN A 35 -4.37 0.71 -1.31
N TYR A 36 -4.55 1.96 -1.76
CA TYR A 36 -3.62 2.62 -2.68
C TYR A 36 -2.22 2.81 -2.09
N GLY A 37 -2.10 2.88 -0.75
CA GLY A 37 -0.80 2.89 -0.09
C GLY A 37 -0.03 1.59 -0.36
N MET A 38 -0.69 0.43 -0.20
CA MET A 38 -0.07 -0.87 -0.49
C MET A 38 0.17 -1.07 -1.99
N PHE A 39 -0.76 -0.62 -2.85
CA PHE A 39 -0.58 -0.69 -4.31
C PHE A 39 0.62 0.14 -4.77
N GLY A 40 0.75 1.37 -4.24
CA GLY A 40 1.88 2.26 -4.52
C GLY A 40 3.20 1.72 -4.00
N LEU A 41 3.22 1.26 -2.75
CA LEU A 41 4.42 0.73 -2.10
C LEU A 41 4.96 -0.55 -2.77
N LEU A 42 4.08 -1.50 -3.09
CA LEU A 42 4.54 -2.80 -3.60
C LEU A 42 4.74 -2.79 -5.11
N PHE A 43 3.83 -2.14 -5.86
CA PHE A 43 3.71 -2.30 -7.30
C PHE A 43 3.71 -0.98 -8.09
N ASN A 44 3.93 0.14 -7.43
CA ASN A 44 3.88 1.49 -8.03
C ASN A 44 2.54 1.80 -8.74
N GLN A 45 1.44 1.20 -8.28
CA GLN A 45 0.10 1.46 -8.80
C GLN A 45 -0.63 2.48 -7.94
N ARG A 46 -1.21 3.54 -8.57
CA ARG A 46 -1.89 4.63 -7.85
C ARG A 46 -1.03 5.24 -6.72
N ASN A 47 0.27 5.34 -6.95
CA ASN A 47 1.26 5.80 -5.96
C ASN A 47 1.17 7.33 -5.77
N ASN A 48 0.06 7.79 -5.21
CA ASN A 48 -0.21 9.23 -5.03
C ASN A 48 0.58 9.84 -3.87
N ASP A 49 1.04 9.01 -2.93
CA ASP A 49 1.79 9.45 -1.75
C ASP A 49 3.31 9.40 -1.98
N ASN A 50 3.74 9.12 -3.23
CA ASN A 50 5.14 9.08 -3.64
C ASN A 50 5.99 8.10 -2.80
N TYR A 51 5.44 6.93 -2.48
CA TYR A 51 6.24 5.85 -1.91
C TYR A 51 7.40 5.51 -2.84
N LYS A 52 8.56 5.19 -2.28
CA LYS A 52 9.60 4.47 -3.00
C LYS A 52 9.14 3.02 -3.16
N PRO A 53 8.70 2.60 -4.35
CA PRO A 53 8.07 1.30 -4.52
C PRO A 53 9.09 0.17 -4.44
N THR A 54 8.62 -1.01 -4.00
CA THR A 54 9.43 -2.24 -4.06
C THR A 54 9.68 -2.65 -5.50
N GLN A 55 8.69 -2.44 -6.37
CA GLN A 55 8.78 -2.64 -7.82
C GLN A 55 8.43 -1.34 -8.55
N GLU A 56 9.39 -0.79 -9.27
CA GLU A 56 9.19 0.46 -10.02
C GLU A 56 8.29 0.27 -11.25
N TYR A 57 8.35 -0.92 -11.86
CA TYR A 57 7.59 -1.27 -13.07
C TYR A 57 6.91 -2.63 -12.90
N PRO A 58 5.73 -2.83 -13.53
CA PRO A 58 5.09 -4.14 -13.57
C PRO A 58 6.02 -5.20 -14.17
N GLN A 59 6.11 -6.34 -13.49
CA GLN A 59 6.97 -7.45 -13.89
C GLN A 59 6.32 -8.38 -14.93
N GLY A 60 5.03 -8.18 -15.23
CA GLY A 60 4.22 -9.14 -15.96
C GLY A 60 3.85 -10.36 -15.10
N LEU A 61 3.14 -11.30 -15.67
CA LEU A 61 2.90 -12.59 -15.03
C LEU A 61 4.21 -13.37 -14.91
N PRO A 62 4.41 -14.12 -13.82
CA PRO A 62 5.57 -14.98 -13.70
C PRO A 62 5.52 -16.10 -14.76
N LYS A 63 6.67 -16.62 -15.13
CA LYS A 63 6.72 -17.77 -16.06
C LYS A 63 6.19 -19.03 -15.36
N TYR A 64 5.21 -19.66 -15.97
CA TYR A 64 4.67 -20.95 -15.55
C TYR A 64 5.21 -22.05 -16.45
N LYS A 65 5.59 -23.18 -15.84
CA LYS A 65 5.99 -24.37 -16.60
C LYS A 65 4.81 -25.01 -17.31
N PHE A 66 3.64 -24.97 -16.66
CA PHE A 66 2.36 -25.50 -17.14
C PHE A 66 1.28 -24.43 -16.98
N PRO A 67 1.20 -23.42 -17.87
CA PRO A 67 0.22 -22.33 -17.76
C PRO A 67 -1.21 -22.85 -17.73
N GLU A 68 -1.50 -23.90 -18.50
CA GLU A 68 -2.82 -24.53 -18.59
C GLU A 68 -3.25 -25.24 -17.29
N GLU A 69 -2.34 -25.48 -16.35
CA GLU A 69 -2.64 -26.02 -15.03
C GLU A 69 -2.71 -24.93 -13.94
N SER A 70 -2.22 -23.73 -14.22
CA SER A 70 -2.21 -22.63 -13.24
C SER A 70 -3.58 -21.95 -13.17
N THR A 71 -4.17 -21.92 -11.96
CA THR A 71 -5.38 -21.17 -11.68
C THR A 71 -5.15 -19.67 -11.87
N THR A 72 -4.06 -19.15 -11.33
CA THR A 72 -3.69 -17.73 -11.46
C THR A 72 -3.60 -17.30 -12.92
N PHE A 73 -2.91 -18.09 -13.77
CA PHE A 73 -2.79 -17.77 -15.19
C PHE A 73 -4.15 -17.75 -15.88
N LYS A 74 -4.98 -18.76 -15.67
CA LYS A 74 -6.31 -18.86 -16.28
C LYS A 74 -7.24 -17.72 -15.84
N GLU A 75 -7.23 -17.38 -14.57
CA GLU A 75 -8.07 -16.28 -14.08
C GLU A 75 -7.59 -14.94 -14.64
N SER A 76 -6.30 -14.67 -14.68
CA SER A 76 -5.75 -13.48 -15.30
C SER A 76 -6.14 -13.36 -16.78
N GLU A 77 -6.09 -14.47 -17.54
CA GLU A 77 -6.54 -14.50 -18.96
C GLU A 77 -8.04 -14.19 -19.12
N ARG A 78 -8.87 -14.59 -18.15
CA ARG A 78 -10.32 -14.29 -18.18
C ARG A 78 -10.65 -12.81 -18.04
N TRP A 79 -9.80 -12.05 -17.35
CA TRP A 79 -9.96 -10.59 -17.23
C TRP A 79 -9.66 -9.87 -18.55
N GLY A 80 -8.86 -10.47 -19.44
CA GLY A 80 -8.58 -9.95 -20.76
C GLY A 80 -8.04 -8.53 -20.72
N GLU A 81 -8.67 -7.61 -21.46
CA GLU A 81 -8.25 -6.21 -21.56
C GLU A 81 -8.55 -5.38 -20.29
N ASP A 82 -9.41 -5.87 -19.40
CA ASP A 82 -9.73 -5.19 -18.14
C ASP A 82 -8.57 -5.34 -17.13
N ALA A 83 -7.76 -6.39 -17.26
CA ALA A 83 -6.60 -6.61 -16.42
C ALA A 83 -5.37 -5.86 -16.93
N HIS A 84 -4.74 -5.10 -16.06
CA HIS A 84 -3.49 -4.39 -16.38
C HIS A 84 -2.45 -4.51 -15.27
N SER A 85 -1.22 -4.05 -15.56
CA SER A 85 -0.12 -3.95 -14.59
C SER A 85 0.16 -5.25 -13.84
N HIS A 86 0.07 -6.39 -14.55
CA HIS A 86 0.41 -7.69 -13.99
C HIS A 86 1.79 -7.65 -13.33
N SER A 87 1.88 -8.19 -12.12
CA SER A 87 3.14 -8.26 -11.41
C SER A 87 3.15 -9.40 -10.40
N TRP A 88 4.30 -9.65 -9.81
CA TRP A 88 4.44 -10.62 -8.73
C TRP A 88 5.61 -10.25 -7.83
N ILE A 89 5.52 -10.62 -6.56
CA ILE A 89 6.58 -10.41 -5.58
C ILE A 89 6.77 -11.67 -4.75
N SER A 90 8.01 -12.12 -4.58
CA SER A 90 8.30 -13.23 -3.67
C SER A 90 8.13 -12.77 -2.21
N TYR A 91 7.85 -13.71 -1.29
CA TYR A 91 7.82 -13.38 0.14
C TYR A 91 9.18 -12.87 0.62
N LYS A 92 10.26 -13.42 0.08
CA LYS A 92 11.61 -12.96 0.37
C LYS A 92 11.83 -11.50 -0.04
N ASP A 93 11.45 -11.13 -1.28
CA ASP A 93 11.57 -9.74 -1.75
C ASP A 93 10.67 -8.80 -0.95
N LEU A 94 9.45 -9.23 -0.61
CA LEU A 94 8.55 -8.48 0.25
C LEU A 94 9.18 -8.17 1.61
N LYS A 95 9.90 -9.14 2.18
CA LYS A 95 10.55 -9.01 3.48
C LYS A 95 11.85 -8.21 3.42
N GLU A 96 12.70 -8.44 2.42
CA GLU A 96 14.06 -7.91 2.35
C GLU A 96 14.16 -6.59 1.59
N ASN A 97 13.34 -6.39 0.55
CA ASN A 97 13.46 -5.29 -0.39
C ASN A 97 12.40 -4.19 -0.19
N THR A 98 11.35 -4.43 0.62
CA THR A 98 10.36 -3.40 0.93
C THR A 98 10.82 -2.55 2.11
N ASP A 99 10.92 -1.24 1.89
CA ASP A 99 11.27 -0.29 2.96
C ASP A 99 10.02 0.06 3.79
N TRP A 100 9.71 -0.81 4.74
CA TRP A 100 8.59 -0.64 5.68
C TRP A 100 8.73 0.54 6.63
N ASN A 101 9.93 1.09 6.79
CA ASN A 101 10.22 2.21 7.68
C ASN A 101 10.31 3.56 6.97
N GLN A 102 10.13 3.60 5.64
CA GLN A 102 10.14 4.87 4.94
C GLN A 102 9.04 5.79 5.50
N GLU A 103 9.39 7.06 5.63
CA GLU A 103 8.45 8.11 5.95
C GLU A 103 7.92 8.72 4.66
N VAL A 104 6.62 8.89 4.60
CA VAL A 104 5.95 9.52 3.46
C VAL A 104 5.19 10.74 3.95
N THR A 105 5.21 11.77 3.13
CA THR A 105 4.43 12.98 3.36
C THR A 105 3.08 12.80 2.66
N SER A 106 2.03 12.80 3.45
CA SER A 106 0.66 12.70 2.95
C SER A 106 0.27 13.95 2.15
N ASN A 107 -0.65 13.79 1.20
CA ASN A 107 -1.32 14.92 0.56
C ASN A 107 -2.38 15.60 1.47
N TYR A 108 -2.62 15.05 2.66
CA TYR A 108 -3.51 15.63 3.65
C TYR A 108 -2.78 16.66 4.49
N ILE A 109 -3.43 17.83 4.68
CA ILE A 109 -3.02 18.81 5.67
C ILE A 109 -3.58 18.36 7.02
N CYS A 110 -2.71 18.10 7.96
CA CYS A 110 -3.05 17.74 9.32
C CYS A 110 -3.03 18.98 10.21
N PHE A 111 -3.92 19.03 11.20
CA PHE A 111 -3.91 20.10 12.19
C PHE A 111 -3.75 19.53 13.60
N TYR A 112 -2.97 20.25 14.38
CA TYR A 112 -2.52 19.84 15.70
C TYR A 112 -2.78 20.97 16.71
N GLU A 113 -3.20 20.61 17.92
CA GLU A 113 -3.35 21.54 19.04
C GLU A 113 -2.06 21.53 19.89
N PRO A 114 -1.36 22.66 20.03
CA PRO A 114 -0.18 22.74 20.91
C PRO A 114 -0.56 22.44 22.36
N GLN A 115 0.25 21.65 23.04
CA GLN A 115 0.08 21.34 24.45
C GLN A 115 1.07 22.14 25.29
N ASN A 116 0.79 22.27 26.61
CA ASN A 116 1.63 23.03 27.54
C ASN A 116 3.05 22.47 27.72
N ASP A 117 3.27 21.21 27.37
CA ASP A 117 4.57 20.55 27.42
C ASP A 117 5.36 20.68 26.10
N GLY A 118 4.84 21.45 25.13
CA GLY A 118 5.44 21.67 23.81
C GLY A 118 5.16 20.56 22.81
N THR A 119 4.37 19.53 23.15
CA THR A 119 3.93 18.51 22.21
C THR A 119 2.75 19.00 21.35
N LEU A 120 2.53 18.34 20.21
CA LEU A 120 1.44 18.60 19.29
C LEU A 120 0.43 17.45 19.34
N LEU A 121 -0.80 17.75 19.78
CA LEU A 121 -1.88 16.78 19.79
C LEU A 121 -2.62 16.78 18.45
N TYR A 122 -2.57 15.66 17.71
CA TYR A 122 -3.29 15.49 16.44
C TYR A 122 -4.80 15.65 16.63
N ARG A 123 -5.43 16.44 15.79
CA ARG A 123 -6.88 16.72 15.83
C ARG A 123 -7.62 16.27 14.59
N GLY A 124 -6.95 16.17 13.46
CA GLY A 124 -7.55 15.72 12.21
C GLY A 124 -6.72 16.04 10.98
N GLY A 125 -7.24 15.67 9.82
CA GLY A 125 -6.62 15.97 8.53
C GLY A 125 -7.68 16.15 7.44
N PHE A 126 -7.36 16.94 6.43
CA PHE A 126 -8.23 17.27 5.31
C PHE A 126 -7.42 17.57 4.05
N MET A 127 -8.02 17.46 2.89
CA MET A 127 -7.40 17.91 1.63
C MET A 127 -7.57 19.43 1.40
N MET A 128 -8.74 19.96 1.77
CA MET A 128 -9.11 21.38 1.68
C MET A 128 -9.90 21.76 2.92
N SER A 129 -9.68 22.96 3.44
CA SER A 129 -10.44 23.52 4.56
C SER A 129 -10.79 24.98 4.28
N SER A 130 -11.98 25.39 4.68
CA SER A 130 -12.40 26.79 4.64
C SER A 130 -11.71 27.68 5.68
N GLU A 131 -11.00 27.08 6.63
CA GLU A 131 -10.24 27.79 7.66
C GLU A 131 -8.89 28.32 7.15
N LEU A 132 -8.42 27.80 6.01
CA LEU A 132 -7.18 28.22 5.35
C LEU A 132 -7.48 28.92 4.04
N THR A 133 -6.71 29.94 3.72
CA THR A 133 -6.73 30.58 2.40
C THR A 133 -6.03 29.71 1.35
N ASP A 134 -6.25 29.96 0.08
CA ASP A 134 -5.57 29.24 -1.01
C ASP A 134 -4.05 29.40 -0.94
N GLU A 135 -3.55 30.58 -0.52
CA GLU A 135 -2.13 30.84 -0.31
C GLU A 135 -1.57 29.99 0.85
N GLU A 136 -2.29 29.91 1.98
CA GLU A 136 -1.91 29.08 3.12
C GLU A 136 -1.90 27.60 2.74
N HIS A 137 -2.90 27.11 1.98
CA HIS A 137 -2.89 25.76 1.45
C HIS A 137 -1.66 25.49 0.58
N HIS A 138 -1.32 26.42 -0.30
CA HIS A 138 -0.15 26.29 -1.17
C HIS A 138 1.16 26.22 -0.36
N ARG A 139 1.34 27.10 0.62
CA ARG A 139 2.53 27.16 1.48
C ARG A 139 2.68 25.86 2.27
N ILE A 140 1.60 25.33 2.84
CA ILE A 140 1.63 24.06 3.58
C ILE A 140 2.01 22.91 2.63
N ARG A 141 1.47 22.88 1.41
CA ARG A 141 1.83 21.87 0.39
C ARG A 141 3.28 21.98 -0.07
N CYS A 142 3.90 23.15 0.08
CA CYS A 142 5.34 23.35 -0.12
C CYS A 142 6.19 22.98 1.11
N GLY A 143 5.58 22.43 2.18
CA GLY A 143 6.29 21.94 3.37
C GLY A 143 6.40 22.96 4.50
N GLU A 144 5.71 24.10 4.42
CA GLU A 144 5.67 25.07 5.52
C GLU A 144 4.69 24.62 6.62
N GLU A 145 5.02 24.97 7.88
CA GLU A 145 4.08 24.87 9.00
C GLU A 145 3.42 26.24 9.22
N ILE A 146 2.10 26.27 9.38
CA ILE A 146 1.34 27.50 9.64
C ILE A 146 0.61 27.37 10.96
N THR A 147 0.84 28.35 11.86
CA THR A 147 0.09 28.46 13.10
C THR A 147 -1.06 29.46 12.93
N LYS A 148 -2.26 29.08 13.35
CA LYS A 148 -3.45 29.88 13.21
C LYS A 148 -4.35 29.79 14.44
N VAL A 149 -4.88 30.90 14.88
CA VAL A 149 -5.89 30.94 15.94
C VAL A 149 -7.29 30.87 15.31
N ILE A 150 -8.05 29.88 15.71
CA ILE A 150 -9.42 29.67 15.24
C ILE A 150 -10.40 30.01 16.37
N LYS A 151 -11.43 30.78 16.03
CA LYS A 151 -12.49 31.18 16.97
C LYS A 151 -13.62 30.15 16.98
N PHE A 152 -13.97 29.68 18.16
CA PHE A 152 -15.11 28.78 18.40
C PHE A 152 -16.05 29.39 19.41
N GLY A 153 -17.09 30.05 18.94
CA GLY A 153 -18.01 30.79 19.79
C GLY A 153 -17.28 31.91 20.56
N GLU A 154 -17.29 31.89 21.89
CA GLU A 154 -16.60 32.86 22.75
C GLU A 154 -15.13 32.46 23.04
N GLY A 155 -14.66 31.27 22.56
CA GLY A 155 -13.33 30.77 22.77
C GLY A 155 -12.44 30.88 21.54
N GLU A 156 -11.13 30.90 21.78
CA GLU A 156 -10.10 30.83 20.73
C GLU A 156 -9.17 29.67 21.01
N LYS A 157 -8.76 28.96 19.94
CA LYS A 157 -7.76 27.91 20.02
C LYS A 157 -6.72 28.05 18.93
N GLU A 158 -5.49 27.81 19.30
CA GLU A 158 -4.36 27.79 18.39
C GLU A 158 -4.19 26.40 17.77
N TYR A 159 -3.96 26.35 16.46
CA TYR A 159 -3.67 25.13 15.73
C TYR A 159 -2.45 25.32 14.84
N VAL A 160 -1.65 24.26 14.75
CA VAL A 160 -0.53 24.15 13.82
C VAL A 160 -0.97 23.27 12.65
N TYR A 161 -0.88 23.79 11.45
CA TYR A 161 -1.23 23.14 10.20
C TYR A 161 0.03 22.77 9.44
N LYS A 162 0.16 21.50 9.07
CA LYS A 162 1.27 21.00 8.27
C LYS A 162 0.86 19.74 7.50
N LEU A 163 1.67 19.34 6.51
CA LEU A 163 1.46 18.05 5.87
C LEU A 163 1.62 16.92 6.88
N GLY A 164 0.73 15.97 6.80
CA GLY A 164 0.84 14.75 7.60
C GLY A 164 2.05 13.94 7.15
N THR A 165 2.73 13.31 8.11
CA THR A 165 3.76 12.31 7.85
C THR A 165 3.36 11.01 8.52
N SER A 166 3.59 9.89 7.85
CA SER A 166 3.37 8.56 8.40
C SER A 166 4.48 7.61 7.97
N LYS A 167 4.74 6.61 8.78
CA LYS A 167 5.58 5.49 8.35
C LYS A 167 4.72 4.51 7.58
N VAL A 168 5.29 3.93 6.54
CA VAL A 168 4.61 2.93 5.71
C VAL A 168 3.99 1.82 6.54
N LYS A 169 4.74 1.28 7.50
CA LYS A 169 4.24 0.21 8.39
C LYS A 169 2.97 0.58 9.17
N ASP A 170 2.76 1.87 9.45
CA ASP A 170 1.59 2.35 10.19
C ASP A 170 0.34 2.50 9.30
N SER A 171 0.51 2.38 7.97
CA SER A 171 -0.57 2.42 6.96
C SER A 171 -1.00 1.02 6.49
N ILE A 172 -0.39 -0.03 6.99
CA ILE A 172 -0.80 -1.41 6.66
C ILE A 172 -2.15 -1.67 7.31
N SER A 173 -3.19 -1.89 6.51
CA SER A 173 -4.50 -2.29 7.02
C SER A 173 -4.51 -3.73 7.51
N SER A 174 -5.45 -4.07 8.39
CA SER A 174 -5.50 -5.39 9.04
C SER A 174 -5.67 -6.57 8.06
N ASP A 175 -6.34 -6.34 6.94
CA ASP A 175 -6.52 -7.31 5.86
C ASP A 175 -5.19 -7.61 5.14
N TRP A 176 -4.41 -6.57 4.80
CA TRP A 176 -3.08 -6.72 4.23
C TRP A 176 -2.08 -7.34 5.22
N GLN A 177 -2.15 -6.98 6.50
CA GLN A 177 -1.35 -7.64 7.52
C GLN A 177 -1.68 -9.14 7.59
N THR A 178 -2.97 -9.49 7.54
CA THR A 178 -3.42 -10.89 7.52
C THR A 178 -2.85 -11.64 6.32
N LEU A 179 -2.86 -11.03 5.13
CA LEU A 179 -2.25 -11.62 3.93
C LEU A 179 -0.76 -11.90 4.14
N PHE A 180 -0.01 -10.92 4.68
CA PHE A 180 1.42 -11.09 4.93
C PHE A 180 1.72 -12.16 5.98
N ASP A 181 0.92 -12.26 7.05
CA ASP A 181 1.05 -13.29 8.07
C ASP A 181 0.78 -14.69 7.51
N MET A 182 -0.19 -14.81 6.58
CA MET A 182 -0.44 -16.07 5.86
C MET A 182 0.75 -16.44 4.94
N MET A 183 1.30 -15.47 4.20
CA MET A 183 2.49 -15.70 3.37
C MET A 183 3.70 -16.10 4.23
N GLU A 184 3.90 -15.49 5.40
CA GLU A 184 4.93 -15.88 6.36
C GLU A 184 4.77 -17.31 6.83
N SER A 185 3.54 -17.69 7.16
CA SER A 185 3.24 -19.06 7.61
C SER A 185 3.53 -20.09 6.51
N LEU A 186 3.17 -19.78 5.28
CA LEU A 186 3.51 -20.61 4.11
C LEU A 186 5.02 -20.70 3.90
N ALA A 187 5.73 -19.56 4.00
CA ALA A 187 7.17 -19.47 3.83
C ALA A 187 7.95 -20.28 4.87
N LYS A 188 7.47 -20.35 6.12
CA LYS A 188 8.01 -21.23 7.16
C LYS A 188 7.88 -22.70 6.79
N HIS A 189 6.88 -23.07 5.99
CA HIS A 189 6.65 -24.46 5.57
C HIS A 189 7.44 -24.83 4.32
N VAL A 190 7.44 -23.98 3.27
CA VAL A 190 8.02 -24.34 1.97
C VAL A 190 9.32 -23.60 1.64
N GLY A 191 9.70 -22.59 2.43
CA GLY A 191 10.83 -21.69 2.19
C GLY A 191 10.42 -20.35 1.57
N GLU A 192 11.15 -19.28 1.91
CA GLU A 192 10.81 -17.89 1.54
C GLU A 192 10.84 -17.65 0.01
N ASP A 193 11.72 -18.30 -0.71
CA ASP A 193 11.80 -18.23 -2.18
C ASP A 193 10.68 -19.02 -2.89
N ASN A 194 9.92 -19.82 -2.15
CA ASN A 194 8.88 -20.70 -2.67
C ASN A 194 7.45 -20.23 -2.35
N VAL A 195 7.31 -18.97 -1.95
CA VAL A 195 6.02 -18.26 -1.76
C VAL A 195 6.06 -16.96 -2.53
N ARG A 196 5.01 -16.66 -3.29
CA ARG A 196 4.88 -15.39 -3.99
C ARG A 196 3.44 -14.91 -4.03
N LEU A 197 3.27 -13.61 -4.13
CA LEU A 197 2.01 -12.93 -4.43
C LEU A 197 2.02 -12.56 -5.90
N VAL A 198 1.05 -13.01 -6.67
CA VAL A 198 0.86 -12.67 -8.09
C VAL A 198 -0.41 -11.85 -8.21
N VAL A 199 -0.33 -10.69 -8.86
CA VAL A 199 -1.42 -9.72 -8.92
C VAL A 199 -1.63 -9.15 -10.32
N TRP A 200 -2.83 -8.63 -10.54
CA TRP A 200 -3.17 -7.68 -11.59
C TRP A 200 -4.17 -6.66 -11.06
N PHE A 201 -4.38 -5.61 -11.80
CA PHE A 201 -5.25 -4.51 -11.42
C PHE A 201 -6.31 -4.29 -12.49
N ASP A 202 -7.45 -3.73 -12.07
CA ASP A 202 -8.49 -3.21 -12.95
C ASP A 202 -8.74 -1.71 -12.73
N ASN A 203 -9.58 -1.06 -13.59
CA ASN A 203 -9.96 0.35 -13.46
C ASN A 203 -11.47 0.52 -13.46
#